data_c3aa965b53e4306b13150c01207b97ea
#
_entry.id   c3aa965b53e4306b13150c01207b97ea
#
_cell.length_a   1.000
_cell.length_b   1.000
_cell.length_c   1.000
_cell.angle_alpha   90.00
_cell.angle_beta   90.00
_cell.angle_gamma   90.00
#
_symmetry.space_group_name_H-M   'P 1'
#
loop_
_entity.id
_entity.type
_entity.pdbx_description
1 polymer ?
#
loop_
_entity_poly.entity_id
_entity_poly.type
_entity_poly.pdbx_seq_one_letter_code
_entity_poly.pdbx_strand_id
1 'polypeptide(L)' 'MEILTWQARTDRHLTLKQLEALTGVSKSTLNTIENGITSPTLRQLEAIAAALDVKITDLFDSEYK' A
#
# COMPACT_ATOMS: atom_id res chain seq x y z
N MET A 1 -10.05 1.98 11.20
CA MET A 1 -8.75 1.92 10.51
C MET A 1 -8.90 2.41 9.08
N GLU A 2 -7.95 3.19 8.61
CA GLU A 2 -7.93 3.71 7.25
C GLU A 2 -6.63 3.30 6.57
N ILE A 3 -6.71 2.83 5.33
CA ILE A 3 -5.55 2.45 4.54
C ILE A 3 -5.15 3.63 3.65
N LEU A 4 -3.87 4.00 3.69
CA LEU A 4 -3.34 5.18 3.02
C LEU A 4 -2.41 4.84 1.84
N THR A 5 -2.49 3.62 1.34
CA THR A 5 -1.59 3.15 0.28
C THR A 5 -1.79 3.89 -1.05
N TRP A 6 -3.03 4.26 -1.39
CA TRP A 6 -3.30 5.03 -2.60
C TRP A 6 -2.56 6.37 -2.58
N GLN A 7 -2.70 7.10 -1.47
CA GLN A 7 -2.07 8.41 -1.33
C GLN A 7 -0.55 8.29 -1.34
N ALA A 8 0.01 7.30 -0.63
CA ALA A 8 1.45 7.09 -0.59
C ALA A 8 2.00 6.75 -1.98
N ARG A 9 1.27 5.94 -2.77
CA ARG A 9 1.67 5.58 -4.12
C ARG A 9 1.59 6.78 -5.07
N THR A 10 0.47 7.48 -5.06
CA THR A 10 0.25 8.61 -5.97
C THR A 10 1.16 9.79 -5.67
N ASP A 11 1.53 10.00 -4.42
CA ASP A 11 2.51 11.04 -4.04
C ASP A 11 3.87 10.79 -4.70
N ARG A 12 4.16 9.54 -5.07
CA ARG A 12 5.40 9.17 -5.74
C ARG A 12 5.25 8.97 -7.24
N HIS A 13 4.07 9.34 -7.77
CA HIS A 13 3.77 9.27 -9.20
C HIS A 13 3.93 7.86 -9.78
N LEU A 14 3.66 6.83 -8.97
CA LEU A 14 3.73 5.44 -9.40
C LEU A 14 2.35 4.92 -9.82
N THR A 15 2.32 4.16 -10.91
CA THR A 15 1.12 3.44 -11.31
C THR A 15 0.99 2.16 -10.50
N LEU A 16 -0.21 1.56 -10.50
CA LEU A 16 -0.41 0.25 -9.87
C LEU A 16 0.49 -0.81 -10.49
N LYS A 17 0.69 -0.75 -11.81
CA LYS A 17 1.55 -1.70 -12.51
C LYS A 17 3.01 -1.57 -12.07
N GLN A 18 3.48 -0.34 -11.88
CA GLN A 18 4.83 -0.09 -11.37
C GLN A 18 4.98 -0.61 -9.96
N LEU A 19 3.98 -0.39 -9.10
CA LEU A 19 4.03 -0.88 -7.73
C LEU A 19 3.97 -2.41 -7.69
N GLU A 20 3.20 -3.04 -8.56
CA GLU A 20 3.19 -4.50 -8.71
C GLU A 20 4.59 -5.02 -9.01
N ALA A 21 5.29 -4.39 -9.95
CA ALA A 21 6.65 -4.79 -10.31
C ALA A 21 7.61 -4.68 -9.12
N LEU A 22 7.45 -3.66 -8.29
CA LEU A 22 8.32 -3.41 -7.14
C LEU A 22 8.02 -4.30 -5.93
N THR A 23 6.77 -4.69 -5.75
CA THR A 23 6.32 -5.39 -4.53
C THR A 23 6.11 -6.88 -4.73
N GLY A 24 5.85 -7.31 -5.97
CA GLY A 24 5.39 -8.67 -6.23
C GLY A 24 3.93 -8.90 -5.86
N VAL A 25 3.23 -7.89 -5.38
CA VAL A 25 1.79 -7.96 -5.09
C VAL A 25 1.04 -7.59 -6.36
N SER A 26 0.04 -8.40 -6.74
CA SER A 26 -0.67 -8.17 -8.00
C SER A 26 -1.37 -6.82 -8.03
N LYS A 27 -1.47 -6.25 -9.22
CA LYS A 27 -2.18 -4.99 -9.47
C LYS A 27 -3.62 -5.05 -8.94
N SER A 28 -4.32 -6.16 -9.16
CA SER A 28 -5.69 -6.35 -8.66
C SER A 28 -5.74 -6.28 -7.14
N THR A 29 -4.82 -6.95 -6.46
CA THR A 29 -4.74 -6.94 -4.99
C THR A 29 -4.42 -5.55 -4.48
N LEU A 30 -3.45 -4.87 -5.09
CA LEU A 30 -3.11 -3.49 -4.72
C LEU A 30 -4.32 -2.57 -4.86
N ASN A 31 -5.08 -2.73 -5.94
CA ASN A 31 -6.27 -1.92 -6.18
C ASN A 31 -7.35 -2.15 -5.12
N THR A 32 -7.62 -3.40 -4.75
CA THR A 32 -8.62 -3.71 -3.72
C THR A 32 -8.19 -3.25 -2.34
N ILE A 33 -6.89 -3.28 -2.05
CA ILE A 33 -6.34 -2.72 -0.81
C ILE A 33 -6.57 -1.21 -0.78
N GLU A 34 -6.24 -0.51 -1.85
CA GLU A 34 -6.39 0.95 -1.93
C GLU A 34 -7.85 1.39 -1.77
N ASN A 35 -8.78 0.58 -2.26
CA ASN A 35 -10.21 0.90 -2.20
C ASN A 35 -10.87 0.41 -0.91
N GLY A 36 -10.12 -0.17 0.02
CA GLY A 36 -10.66 -0.65 1.28
C GLY A 36 -11.52 -1.90 1.17
N ILE A 37 -11.47 -2.60 0.03
CA ILE A 37 -12.27 -3.80 -0.20
C ILE A 37 -11.66 -5.00 0.53
N THR A 38 -10.34 -5.10 0.53
CA THR A 38 -9.62 -6.16 1.23
C THR A 38 -8.64 -5.56 2.22
N SER A 39 -8.46 -6.24 3.35
CA SER A 39 -7.48 -5.84 4.35
C SER A 39 -6.11 -6.38 3.94
N PRO A 40 -5.08 -5.54 3.87
CA PRO A 40 -3.74 -6.03 3.53
C PRO A 40 -3.15 -6.83 4.68
N THR A 41 -2.29 -7.80 4.35
CA THR A 41 -1.48 -8.47 5.36
C THR A 41 -0.34 -7.54 5.78
N LEU A 42 0.26 -7.82 6.93
CA LEU A 42 1.45 -7.07 7.36
C LEU A 42 2.60 -7.23 6.36
N ARG A 43 2.76 -8.40 5.76
CA ARG A 43 3.78 -8.62 4.73
C ARG A 43 3.53 -7.79 3.48
N GLN A 44 2.28 -7.65 3.08
CA GLN A 44 1.93 -6.81 1.94
C GLN A 44 2.23 -5.34 2.25
N LEU A 45 1.87 -4.87 3.44
CA LEU A 45 2.19 -3.52 3.87
C LEU A 45 3.70 -3.29 3.94
N GLU A 46 4.45 -4.26 4.42
CA GLU A 46 5.91 -4.18 4.49
C GLU A 46 6.51 -4.05 3.08
N ALA A 47 6.03 -4.85 2.13
CA ALA A 47 6.49 -4.79 0.75
C ALA A 47 6.19 -3.43 0.11
N ILE A 48 5.00 -2.89 0.37
CA ILE A 48 4.61 -1.58 -0.14
C ILE A 48 5.47 -0.48 0.50
N ALA A 49 5.68 -0.55 1.81
CA ALA A 49 6.51 0.42 2.54
C ALA A 49 7.93 0.44 1.99
N ALA A 50 8.52 -0.74 1.77
CA ALA A 50 9.86 -0.86 1.22
C ALA A 50 9.93 -0.28 -0.20
N ALA A 51 8.94 -0.57 -1.04
CA ALA A 51 8.90 -0.08 -2.41
C ALA A 51 8.76 1.44 -2.48
N LEU A 52 8.04 2.04 -1.54
CA LEU A 52 7.79 3.48 -1.50
C LEU A 52 8.79 4.22 -0.61
N ASP A 53 9.68 3.51 0.06
CA ASP A 53 10.66 4.07 1.00
C ASP A 53 9.96 4.89 2.10
N VAL A 54 8.96 4.29 2.70
CA VAL A 54 8.22 4.86 3.84
C VAL A 54 8.15 3.85 4.97
N LYS A 55 7.66 4.27 6.12
CA LYS A 55 7.41 3.37 7.25
C LYS A 55 6.05 2.69 7.04
N ILE A 56 5.91 1.47 7.56
CA ILE A 56 4.63 0.77 7.55
C ILE A 56 3.55 1.65 8.19
N THR A 57 3.89 2.37 9.27
CA THR A 57 2.96 3.25 9.98
C THR A 57 2.50 4.44 9.14
N ASP A 58 3.17 4.75 8.03
CA ASP A 58 2.73 5.78 7.09
C ASP A 58 1.61 5.27 6.16
N LEU A 59 1.35 3.96 6.15
CA LEU A 59 0.42 3.34 5.20
C LEU A 59 -0.96 3.08 5.78
N PHE A 60 -1.18 3.42 7.03
CA PHE A 60 -2.50 3.26 7.65
C PHE A 60 -2.69 4.26 8.77
N ASP A 61 -3.96 4.51 9.09
CA ASP A 61 -4.33 5.30 10.25
C ASP A 61 -5.28 4.49 11.15
N SER A 62 -5.13 4.66 12.46
CA SER A 62 -5.94 3.94 13.45
C SER A 62 -5.82 4.65 14.79
N GLU A 63 -6.91 4.63 15.57
CA GLU A 63 -6.88 5.14 16.93
C GLU A 63 -5.96 4.32 17.85
N TYR A 64 -5.60 3.11 17.42
CA TYR A 64 -4.69 2.23 18.15
C TYR A 64 -3.25 2.26 17.63
N LYS A 65 -2.96 3.20 16.78
CA LYS A 65 -1.64 3.34 16.16
C LYS A 65 -0.58 3.80 17.15
#